data_cbb19fdff36c3b2bb7f2a3347767268a
#
_entry.id   cbb19fdff36c3b2bb7f2a3347767268a
#
_cell.length_a   1.000
_cell.length_b   1.000
_cell.length_c   1.000
_cell.angle_alpha   90.00
_cell.angle_beta   90.00
_cell.angle_gamma   90.00
#
_symmetry.space_group_name_H-M   'P 1'
#
loop_
_entity.id
_entity.type
_entity.pdbx_description
1 polymer ?
#
loop_
_entity_poly.entity_id
_entity_poly.type
_entity_poly.pdbx_seq_one_letter_code
_entity_poly.pdbx_strand_id
1 'polypeptide(L)'
;MPPTKPQIRDSFLPPSAPDTARAHQIDFEKSNPPLPKYKGHFAAIIDDFLTESECKELLSLAEKSTPNGWERAMVNVGGGRQELATDARNCGRMMWDTHDIASRLLTRLKPFLQDLDIHRFSDRTSVTGLLGRGKTYELSALNERLRFLRYVGGEYFRPHWDGQYEAPNGDLSFYTLHLYLNGEGKQDVVELGKAEDRPGSVNPDPEGQLLGGATSFIPIPSYKSGHEQLRIFPRTGRLLVFQHSGLMHSGDPVFRGTKFTMRTDVMYREV
;
A
#
# COMPACT_ATOMS: atom_id res chain seq x y z
N MET A 1 -8.35 -28.82 17.73
CA MET A 1 -9.46 -27.89 17.56
C MET A 1 -9.08 -26.89 16.49
N PRO A 2 -9.93 -26.53 15.53
CA PRO A 2 -9.60 -25.41 14.65
C PRO A 2 -9.41 -24.15 15.51
N PRO A 3 -8.45 -23.28 15.17
CA PRO A 3 -8.25 -22.05 15.92
C PRO A 3 -9.56 -21.24 15.90
N THR A 4 -10.03 -20.85 17.08
CA THR A 4 -11.19 -19.96 17.20
C THR A 4 -10.83 -18.64 16.54
N LYS A 5 -11.64 -18.21 15.56
CA LYS A 5 -11.45 -16.87 14.95
C LYS A 5 -11.44 -15.81 16.05
N PRO A 6 -10.47 -14.88 16.07
CA PRO A 6 -10.44 -13.84 17.07
C PRO A 6 -11.72 -13.02 17.02
N GLN A 7 -12.28 -12.71 18.18
CA GLN A 7 -13.44 -11.83 18.27
C GLN A 7 -13.00 -10.39 18.01
N ILE A 8 -13.57 -9.77 16.98
CA ILE A 8 -13.35 -8.37 16.66
C ILE A 8 -14.34 -7.55 17.48
N ARG A 9 -13.84 -6.58 18.25
CA ARG A 9 -14.70 -5.71 19.06
C ARG A 9 -15.54 -4.79 18.14
N ASP A 10 -16.80 -4.55 18.47
CA ASP A 10 -17.67 -3.65 17.70
C ASP A 10 -17.12 -2.21 17.64
N SER A 11 -16.43 -1.78 18.70
CA SER A 11 -15.79 -0.47 18.78
C SER A 11 -14.48 -0.36 17.98
N PHE A 12 -13.94 -1.45 17.42
CA PHE A 12 -12.72 -1.42 16.63
C PHE A 12 -12.98 -0.83 15.25
N LEU A 13 -12.17 0.12 14.82
CA LEU A 13 -12.31 0.91 13.60
C LEU A 13 -13.69 1.59 13.50
N PRO A 14 -13.99 2.57 14.37
CA PRO A 14 -15.23 3.32 14.26
C PRO A 14 -15.34 4.01 12.88
N PRO A 15 -16.57 4.37 12.46
CA PRO A 15 -16.81 4.95 11.12
C PRO A 15 -16.00 6.20 10.80
N SER A 16 -15.72 7.03 11.82
CA SER A 16 -14.93 8.25 11.65
C SER A 16 -13.44 7.99 11.85
N ALA A 17 -12.62 8.58 11.01
CA ALA A 17 -11.18 8.67 11.26
C ALA A 17 -10.90 9.63 12.45
N PRO A 18 -9.69 9.59 13.03
CA PRO A 18 -9.27 10.59 14.00
C PRO A 18 -9.43 12.03 13.47
N ASP A 19 -9.75 12.99 14.33
CA ASP A 19 -9.94 14.40 13.95
C ASP A 19 -8.66 15.03 13.35
N THR A 20 -7.51 14.43 13.61
CA THR A 20 -6.20 14.82 13.04
C THR A 20 -5.99 14.30 11.63
N ALA A 21 -6.83 13.40 11.13
CA ALA A 21 -6.66 12.82 9.80
C ALA A 21 -6.75 13.90 8.72
N ARG A 22 -5.77 13.92 7.81
CA ARG A 22 -5.70 14.89 6.72
C ARG A 22 -5.30 14.20 5.43
N ALA A 23 -6.10 14.44 4.39
CA ALA A 23 -5.81 13.96 3.04
C ALA A 23 -5.15 15.06 2.21
N HIS A 24 -4.19 14.68 1.39
CA HIS A 24 -3.64 15.53 0.35
C HIS A 24 -3.25 14.70 -0.87
N GLN A 25 -3.59 15.21 -2.04
CA GLN A 25 -3.18 14.61 -3.30
C GLN A 25 -1.72 14.99 -3.60
N ILE A 26 -0.96 14.05 -4.14
CA ILE A 26 0.42 14.27 -4.56
C ILE A 26 0.39 14.96 -5.93
N ASP A 27 0.95 16.16 -6.01
CA ASP A 27 1.26 16.83 -7.27
C ASP A 27 2.65 16.39 -7.71
N PHE A 28 2.72 15.45 -8.64
CA PHE A 28 3.99 14.91 -9.13
C PHE A 28 4.87 15.95 -9.85
N GLU A 29 4.30 17.03 -10.40
CA GLU A 29 5.08 18.09 -11.03
C GLU A 29 5.78 18.97 -9.98
N LYS A 30 5.22 19.08 -8.76
CA LYS A 30 5.73 19.88 -7.66
C LYS A 30 6.32 19.05 -6.52
N SER A 31 6.38 17.72 -6.67
CA SER A 31 7.00 16.85 -5.67
C SER A 31 8.51 17.11 -5.56
N ASN A 32 9.12 16.56 -4.53
CA ASN A 32 10.58 16.65 -4.34
C ASN A 32 11.20 15.24 -4.25
N PRO A 33 11.94 14.80 -5.29
CA PRO A 33 12.15 15.46 -6.59
C PRO A 33 10.85 15.54 -7.42
N PRO A 34 10.75 16.49 -8.38
CA PRO A 34 9.61 16.55 -9.30
C PRO A 34 9.63 15.38 -10.28
N LEU A 35 8.44 14.79 -10.53
CA LEU A 35 8.26 13.67 -11.43
C LEU A 35 7.26 14.02 -12.56
N PRO A 36 7.60 14.93 -13.51
CA PRO A 36 6.67 15.45 -14.50
C PRO A 36 6.09 14.37 -15.44
N LYS A 37 6.74 13.21 -15.57
CA LYS A 37 6.23 12.06 -16.32
C LYS A 37 4.97 11.46 -15.71
N TYR A 38 4.72 11.68 -14.44
CA TYR A 38 3.51 11.28 -13.76
C TYR A 38 2.45 12.37 -13.66
N LYS A 39 2.59 13.44 -14.47
CA LYS A 39 1.54 14.45 -14.60
C LYS A 39 0.19 13.79 -14.90
N GLY A 40 -0.83 14.16 -14.13
CA GLY A 40 -2.18 13.61 -14.27
C GLY A 40 -2.39 12.19 -13.72
N HIS A 41 -1.35 11.53 -13.20
CA HIS A 41 -1.53 10.30 -12.44
C HIS A 41 -1.98 10.63 -11.01
N PHE A 42 -2.77 9.72 -10.45
CA PHE A 42 -3.34 9.92 -9.11
C PHE A 42 -2.55 9.16 -8.05
N ALA A 43 -2.11 9.89 -7.03
CA ALA A 43 -1.73 9.35 -5.73
C ALA A 43 -2.11 10.37 -4.65
N ALA A 44 -2.49 9.88 -3.46
CA ALA A 44 -2.85 10.70 -2.32
C ALA A 44 -2.38 10.06 -1.02
N ILE A 45 -2.05 10.88 -0.04
CA ILE A 45 -1.70 10.48 1.31
C ILE A 45 -2.82 10.93 2.24
N ILE A 46 -3.22 10.04 3.16
CA ILE A 46 -4.09 10.37 4.29
C ILE A 46 -3.28 10.09 5.54
N ASP A 47 -2.78 11.15 6.17
CA ASP A 47 -2.07 11.04 7.45
C ASP A 47 -3.06 10.84 8.60
N ASP A 48 -2.63 10.12 9.64
CA ASP A 48 -3.41 9.82 10.84
C ASP A 48 -4.76 9.12 10.55
N PHE A 49 -4.83 8.33 9.45
CA PHE A 49 -6.02 7.56 9.09
C PHE A 49 -6.39 6.52 10.14
N LEU A 50 -5.40 5.87 10.74
CA LEU A 50 -5.52 5.04 11.93
C LEU A 50 -4.67 5.58 13.07
N THR A 51 -5.12 5.36 14.29
CA THR A 51 -4.30 5.57 15.49
C THR A 51 -3.24 4.46 15.63
N GLU A 52 -2.21 4.69 16.43
CA GLU A 52 -1.19 3.69 16.72
C GLU A 52 -1.79 2.44 17.38
N SER A 53 -2.76 2.61 18.28
CA SER A 53 -3.45 1.49 18.93
C SER A 53 -4.26 0.66 17.93
N GLU A 54 -4.94 1.31 16.97
CA GLU A 54 -5.66 0.61 15.90
C GLU A 54 -4.71 -0.14 14.97
N CYS A 55 -3.55 0.43 14.63
CA CYS A 55 -2.53 -0.25 13.83
C CYS A 55 -2.02 -1.52 14.52
N LYS A 56 -1.69 -1.44 15.83
CA LYS A 56 -1.24 -2.58 16.63
C LYS A 56 -2.33 -3.66 16.75
N GLU A 57 -3.58 -3.25 17.00
CA GLU A 57 -4.70 -4.18 17.11
C GLU A 57 -4.99 -4.87 15.76
N LEU A 58 -4.98 -4.12 14.65
CA LEU A 58 -5.18 -4.66 13.31
C LEU A 58 -4.14 -5.73 12.95
N LEU A 59 -2.86 -5.47 13.24
CA LEU A 59 -1.78 -6.43 13.02
C LEU A 59 -1.96 -7.67 13.92
N SER A 60 -2.25 -7.49 15.19
CA SER A 60 -2.48 -8.61 16.13
C SER A 60 -3.69 -9.47 15.73
N LEU A 61 -4.79 -8.86 15.27
CA LEU A 61 -5.95 -9.60 14.77
C LEU A 61 -5.60 -10.43 13.54
N ALA A 62 -4.84 -9.86 12.60
CA ALA A 62 -4.39 -10.56 11.41
C ALA A 62 -3.50 -11.77 11.75
N GLU A 63 -2.53 -11.60 12.65
CA GLU A 63 -1.65 -12.69 13.11
C GLU A 63 -2.43 -13.83 13.79
N LYS A 64 -3.43 -13.49 14.57
CA LYS A 64 -4.31 -14.49 15.22
C LYS A 64 -5.27 -15.17 14.24
N SER A 65 -5.62 -14.49 13.15
CA SER A 65 -6.58 -15.00 12.15
C SER A 65 -5.93 -15.84 11.06
N THR A 66 -4.60 -15.84 10.96
CA THR A 66 -3.86 -16.47 9.87
C THR A 66 -3.02 -17.63 10.42
N PRO A 67 -3.49 -18.89 10.31
CA PRO A 67 -2.82 -20.04 10.95
C PRO A 67 -1.38 -20.28 10.51
N ASN A 68 -1.08 -19.96 9.23
CA ASN A 68 0.26 -20.14 8.67
C ASN A 68 1.23 -19.00 9.04
N GLY A 69 0.72 -17.92 9.63
CA GLY A 69 1.54 -16.76 9.98
C GLY A 69 2.20 -16.08 8.77
N TRP A 70 3.46 -15.67 8.95
CA TRP A 70 4.25 -14.98 7.93
C TRP A 70 4.91 -15.97 6.98
N GLU A 71 4.47 -15.98 5.71
CA GLU A 71 5.06 -16.75 4.62
C GLU A 71 5.90 -15.84 3.71
N ARG A 72 6.79 -16.42 2.91
CA ARG A 72 7.49 -15.66 1.86
C ARG A 72 6.52 -15.17 0.79
N ALA A 73 6.58 -13.88 0.46
CA ALA A 73 5.72 -13.30 -0.55
C ALA A 73 6.11 -13.80 -1.93
N MET A 74 5.12 -14.27 -2.68
CA MET A 74 5.27 -14.64 -4.09
C MET A 74 4.89 -13.47 -5.00
N VAL A 75 5.37 -13.46 -6.24
CA VAL A 75 4.99 -12.55 -7.31
C VAL A 75 3.92 -13.19 -8.19
N ASN A 76 3.00 -12.38 -8.72
CA ASN A 76 2.03 -12.83 -9.71
C ASN A 76 2.71 -12.81 -11.09
N VAL A 77 2.75 -13.97 -11.76
CA VAL A 77 3.32 -14.15 -13.10
C VAL A 77 2.26 -14.23 -14.19
N GLY A 78 1.03 -13.86 -13.87
CA GLY A 78 -0.11 -13.91 -14.80
C GLY A 78 -0.89 -15.22 -14.74
N GLY A 79 -2.11 -15.22 -15.27
CA GLY A 79 -3.00 -16.40 -15.29
C GLY A 79 -3.34 -16.96 -13.90
N GLY A 80 -3.36 -16.14 -12.86
CA GLY A 80 -3.62 -16.56 -11.49
C GLY A 80 -2.47 -17.33 -10.80
N ARG A 81 -1.32 -17.50 -11.49
CA ARG A 81 -0.17 -18.20 -10.93
C ARG A 81 0.74 -17.28 -10.13
N GLN A 82 1.28 -17.80 -9.04
CA GLN A 82 2.26 -17.11 -8.20
C GLN A 82 3.55 -17.93 -8.13
N GLU A 83 4.67 -17.25 -8.20
CA GLU A 83 6.01 -17.85 -8.12
C GLU A 83 6.85 -17.14 -7.06
N LEU A 84 7.74 -17.91 -6.41
CA LEU A 84 8.71 -17.35 -5.49
C LEU A 84 9.89 -16.81 -6.31
N ALA A 85 10.00 -15.46 -6.34
CA ALA A 85 11.07 -14.74 -7.02
C ALA A 85 11.69 -13.73 -6.04
N THR A 86 12.61 -14.21 -5.22
CA THR A 86 13.21 -13.41 -4.13
C THR A 86 14.07 -12.26 -4.64
N ASP A 87 14.57 -12.34 -5.87
CA ASP A 87 15.27 -11.28 -6.59
C ASP A 87 14.33 -10.13 -7.01
N ALA A 88 13.04 -10.42 -7.22
CA ALA A 88 12.02 -9.41 -7.51
C ALA A 88 11.31 -8.93 -6.23
N ARG A 89 10.97 -9.85 -5.32
CA ARG A 89 10.25 -9.56 -4.09
C ARG A 89 10.76 -10.42 -2.94
N ASN A 90 11.37 -9.76 -1.97
CA ASN A 90 11.86 -10.40 -0.76
C ASN A 90 11.22 -9.76 0.46
N CYS A 91 10.15 -10.34 0.98
CA CYS A 91 9.46 -9.89 2.19
C CYS A 91 8.58 -11.01 2.76
N GLY A 92 8.21 -10.89 4.03
CA GLY A 92 7.16 -11.71 4.62
C GLY A 92 5.78 -11.23 4.17
N ARG A 93 4.84 -12.16 3.95
CA ARG A 93 3.44 -11.87 3.63
C ARG A 93 2.49 -12.74 4.45
N MET A 94 1.40 -12.16 4.87
CA MET A 94 0.27 -12.83 5.50
C MET A 94 -1.01 -12.34 4.82
N MET A 95 -1.94 -13.24 4.51
CA MET A 95 -3.20 -12.90 3.85
C MET A 95 -4.36 -13.21 4.80
N TRP A 96 -5.19 -12.20 5.04
CA TRP A 96 -6.39 -12.32 5.84
C TRP A 96 -7.61 -11.87 5.05
N ASP A 97 -8.48 -12.81 4.69
CA ASP A 97 -9.73 -12.53 4.01
C ASP A 97 -10.81 -12.20 5.06
N THR A 98 -11.27 -10.94 5.06
CA THR A 98 -12.23 -10.43 6.05
C THR A 98 -13.08 -9.30 5.50
N HIS A 99 -14.36 -9.58 5.26
CA HIS A 99 -15.33 -8.57 4.84
C HIS A 99 -15.61 -7.54 5.93
N ASP A 100 -15.62 -7.93 7.21
CA ASP A 100 -15.91 -7.04 8.33
C ASP A 100 -14.86 -5.89 8.40
N ILE A 101 -13.57 -6.23 8.45
CA ILE A 101 -12.51 -5.22 8.52
C ILE A 101 -12.47 -4.37 7.24
N ALA A 102 -12.60 -4.99 6.06
CA ALA A 102 -12.64 -4.27 4.79
C ALA A 102 -13.81 -3.27 4.76
N SER A 103 -15.00 -3.64 5.24
CA SER A 103 -16.17 -2.77 5.31
C SER A 103 -15.99 -1.61 6.30
N ARG A 104 -15.42 -1.85 7.49
CA ARG A 104 -15.13 -0.80 8.48
C ARG A 104 -14.10 0.20 7.94
N LEU A 105 -13.04 -0.29 7.30
CA LEU A 105 -12.03 0.56 6.65
C LEU A 105 -12.66 1.37 5.51
N LEU A 106 -13.51 0.78 4.68
CA LEU A 106 -14.22 1.48 3.61
C LEU A 106 -15.13 2.58 4.16
N THR A 107 -15.91 2.30 5.20
CA THR A 107 -16.82 3.27 5.81
C THR A 107 -16.05 4.51 6.27
N ARG A 108 -14.90 4.31 6.94
CA ARG A 108 -14.01 5.38 7.39
C ARG A 108 -13.33 6.12 6.22
N LEU A 109 -12.99 5.41 5.15
CA LEU A 109 -12.27 5.94 4.00
C LEU A 109 -13.18 6.74 3.05
N LYS A 110 -14.45 6.38 2.96
CA LYS A 110 -15.40 6.91 1.97
C LYS A 110 -15.44 8.43 1.88
N PRO A 111 -15.47 9.22 2.98
CA PRO A 111 -15.41 10.68 2.91
C PRO A 111 -14.16 11.19 2.18
N PHE A 112 -12.99 10.62 2.48
CA PHE A 112 -11.74 11.01 1.82
C PHE A 112 -11.73 10.69 0.33
N LEU A 113 -12.30 9.55 -0.09
CA LEU A 113 -12.41 9.21 -1.52
C LEU A 113 -13.38 10.14 -2.26
N GLN A 114 -14.39 10.68 -1.56
CA GLN A 114 -15.29 11.70 -2.07
C GLN A 114 -14.55 13.04 -2.26
N ASP A 115 -13.84 13.50 -1.23
CA ASP A 115 -13.06 14.75 -1.29
C ASP A 115 -11.94 14.70 -2.33
N LEU A 116 -11.37 13.52 -2.57
CA LEU A 116 -10.33 13.26 -3.57
C LEU A 116 -10.90 13.00 -4.98
N ASP A 117 -12.21 13.06 -5.18
CA ASP A 117 -12.90 12.85 -6.46
C ASP A 117 -12.56 11.51 -7.15
N ILE A 118 -12.45 10.43 -6.35
CA ILE A 118 -12.23 9.07 -6.87
C ILE A 118 -13.30 8.07 -6.45
N HIS A 119 -14.37 8.52 -5.76
CA HIS A 119 -15.50 7.66 -5.39
C HIS A 119 -16.41 7.33 -6.59
N ARG A 120 -16.42 8.20 -7.60
CA ARG A 120 -17.12 8.02 -8.88
C ARG A 120 -16.39 8.78 -9.98
N PHE A 121 -16.20 8.16 -11.13
CA PHE A 121 -15.55 8.81 -12.27
C PHE A 121 -16.04 8.23 -13.60
N SER A 122 -16.00 9.05 -14.66
CA SER A 122 -16.41 8.69 -16.01
C SER A 122 -15.29 8.98 -16.99
N ASP A 123 -15.12 8.09 -18.00
CA ASP A 123 -14.18 8.27 -19.11
C ASP A 123 -12.74 8.63 -18.70
N ARG A 124 -12.29 8.10 -17.55
CA ARG A 124 -10.94 8.38 -17.00
C ARG A 124 -9.94 7.32 -17.49
N THR A 125 -9.62 7.33 -18.78
CA THR A 125 -8.78 6.30 -19.43
C THR A 125 -7.34 6.23 -18.89
N SER A 126 -6.82 7.28 -18.23
CA SER A 126 -5.54 7.24 -17.53
C SER A 126 -5.55 6.28 -16.32
N VAL A 127 -6.73 5.96 -15.79
CA VAL A 127 -6.94 5.04 -14.66
C VAL A 127 -7.41 3.68 -15.15
N THR A 128 -8.41 3.66 -16.05
CA THR A 128 -9.11 2.45 -16.48
C THR A 128 -8.51 1.77 -17.70
N GLY A 129 -7.56 2.43 -18.38
CA GLY A 129 -7.11 2.03 -19.71
C GLY A 129 -8.17 2.29 -20.79
N LEU A 130 -7.87 1.88 -22.03
CA LEU A 130 -8.74 2.11 -23.19
C LEU A 130 -10.09 1.37 -23.09
N LEU A 131 -10.16 0.25 -22.37
CA LEU A 131 -11.39 -0.53 -22.17
C LEU A 131 -12.42 0.21 -21.31
N GLY A 132 -11.99 1.22 -20.56
CA GLY A 132 -12.87 2.07 -19.75
C GLY A 132 -13.36 3.34 -20.44
N ARG A 133 -13.06 3.51 -21.75
CA ARG A 133 -13.53 4.68 -22.51
C ARG A 133 -15.06 4.71 -22.56
N GLY A 134 -15.63 5.86 -22.22
CA GLY A 134 -17.08 6.10 -22.20
C GLY A 134 -17.80 5.41 -21.05
N LYS A 135 -17.08 4.73 -20.15
CA LYS A 135 -17.66 4.04 -19.01
C LYS A 135 -17.62 4.89 -17.74
N THR A 136 -18.59 4.65 -16.87
CA THR A 136 -18.66 5.25 -15.54
C THR A 136 -18.47 4.16 -14.50
N TYR A 137 -17.66 4.46 -13.49
CA TYR A 137 -17.37 3.57 -12.38
C TYR A 137 -17.69 4.25 -11.06
N GLU A 138 -18.28 3.48 -10.14
CA GLU A 138 -18.64 3.92 -8.80
C GLU A 138 -18.02 3.00 -7.75
N LEU A 139 -17.52 3.59 -6.66
CA LEU A 139 -16.96 2.87 -5.51
C LEU A 139 -17.95 1.83 -4.98
N SER A 140 -17.57 0.58 -4.95
CA SER A 140 -18.40 -0.54 -4.49
C SER A 140 -17.92 -1.13 -3.16
N ALA A 141 -16.63 -1.42 -3.05
CA ALA A 141 -16.06 -2.11 -1.89
C ALA A 141 -14.57 -1.83 -1.72
N LEU A 142 -13.98 -2.31 -0.63
CA LEU A 142 -12.58 -2.73 -0.60
C LEU A 142 -12.51 -4.24 -0.83
N ASN A 143 -11.47 -4.68 -1.53
CA ASN A 143 -11.19 -6.11 -1.64
C ASN A 143 -11.00 -6.68 -0.22
N GLU A 144 -11.77 -7.73 0.13
CA GLU A 144 -11.73 -8.37 1.44
C GLU A 144 -10.40 -9.04 1.76
N ARG A 145 -9.57 -9.28 0.74
CA ARG A 145 -8.23 -9.84 0.91
C ARG A 145 -7.24 -8.78 1.35
N LEU A 146 -7.01 -8.73 2.66
CA LEU A 146 -6.00 -7.85 3.27
C LEU A 146 -4.65 -8.55 3.24
N ARG A 147 -3.66 -7.94 2.57
CA ARG A 147 -2.30 -8.47 2.43
C ARG A 147 -1.38 -7.72 3.38
N PHE A 148 -1.03 -8.35 4.50
CA PHE A 148 -0.05 -7.82 5.44
C PHE A 148 1.36 -8.15 4.95
N LEU A 149 2.25 -7.17 5.01
CA LEU A 149 3.63 -7.30 4.55
C LEU A 149 4.58 -6.91 5.67
N ARG A 150 5.64 -7.70 5.84
CA ARG A 150 6.72 -7.47 6.80
C ARG A 150 8.05 -7.45 6.07
N TYR A 151 8.82 -6.40 6.31
CA TYR A 151 10.14 -6.23 5.72
C TYR A 151 11.18 -6.04 6.81
N VAL A 152 12.26 -6.84 6.76
CA VAL A 152 13.40 -6.81 7.69
C VAL A 152 14.69 -7.09 6.92
N GLY A 153 15.84 -6.74 7.49
CA GLY A 153 17.14 -7.23 7.02
C GLY A 153 17.45 -7.01 5.54
N GLY A 154 17.21 -5.81 5.01
CA GLY A 154 17.45 -5.48 3.62
C GLY A 154 16.33 -5.95 2.66
N GLU A 155 15.22 -6.48 3.18
CA GLU A 155 14.08 -6.94 2.38
C GLU A 155 13.42 -5.80 1.62
N TYR A 156 12.91 -6.12 0.41
CA TYR A 156 12.43 -5.14 -0.57
C TYR A 156 11.36 -5.73 -1.49
N PHE A 157 10.75 -4.84 -2.28
CA PHE A 157 9.99 -5.18 -3.47
C PHE A 157 10.43 -4.26 -4.62
N ARG A 158 11.01 -4.84 -5.68
CA ARG A 158 11.54 -4.09 -6.82
C ARG A 158 10.46 -3.30 -7.56
N PRO A 159 10.85 -2.33 -8.41
CA PRO A 159 9.92 -1.56 -9.21
C PRO A 159 8.97 -2.44 -10.03
N HIS A 160 7.66 -2.17 -9.89
CA HIS A 160 6.57 -2.91 -10.53
C HIS A 160 5.34 -2.03 -10.69
N TRP A 161 4.38 -2.50 -11.44
CA TRP A 161 3.01 -1.98 -11.49
C TRP A 161 2.09 -2.92 -10.74
N ASP A 162 1.10 -2.36 -10.10
CA ASP A 162 0.02 -3.15 -9.55
C ASP A 162 -0.92 -3.62 -10.68
N GLY A 163 -1.32 -4.87 -10.62
CA GLY A 163 -2.30 -5.45 -11.55
C GLY A 163 -3.73 -5.15 -11.13
N GLN A 164 -4.60 -4.96 -12.11
CA GLN A 164 -6.04 -4.90 -11.91
C GLN A 164 -6.55 -6.27 -11.41
N TYR A 165 -7.46 -6.24 -10.47
CA TYR A 165 -8.21 -7.41 -10.00
C TYR A 165 -9.67 -7.27 -10.42
N GLU A 166 -10.24 -8.35 -10.93
CA GLU A 166 -11.66 -8.50 -11.21
C GLU A 166 -12.27 -9.47 -10.19
N ALA A 167 -13.27 -8.99 -9.46
CA ALA A 167 -14.00 -9.79 -8.50
C ALA A 167 -15.05 -10.70 -9.21
N PRO A 168 -15.50 -11.79 -8.58
CA PRO A 168 -16.52 -12.69 -9.17
C PRO A 168 -17.83 -12.01 -9.55
N ASN A 169 -18.16 -10.88 -8.93
CA ASN A 169 -19.34 -10.06 -9.24
C ASN A 169 -19.12 -9.04 -10.37
N GLY A 170 -17.93 -9.05 -11.02
CA GLY A 170 -17.57 -8.14 -12.10
C GLY A 170 -17.01 -6.78 -11.64
N ASP A 171 -16.92 -6.52 -10.33
CA ASP A 171 -16.29 -5.29 -9.84
C ASP A 171 -14.78 -5.30 -10.13
N LEU A 172 -14.23 -4.16 -10.53
CA LEU A 172 -12.82 -4.00 -10.93
C LEU A 172 -12.05 -3.14 -9.92
N SER A 173 -10.78 -3.47 -9.72
CA SER A 173 -9.89 -2.60 -8.91
C SER A 173 -9.12 -1.64 -9.80
N PHE A 174 -9.01 -0.37 -9.36
CA PHE A 174 -8.24 0.67 -10.05
C PHE A 174 -7.22 1.36 -9.19
N TYR A 175 -7.36 1.28 -7.87
CA TYR A 175 -6.46 1.93 -6.91
C TYR A 175 -6.01 0.95 -5.84
N THR A 176 -4.75 1.04 -5.48
CA THR A 176 -4.17 0.38 -4.30
C THR A 176 -4.38 1.25 -3.07
N LEU A 177 -4.76 0.61 -2.00
CA LEU A 177 -4.78 1.13 -0.66
C LEU A 177 -3.60 0.51 0.11
N HIS A 178 -2.64 1.33 0.52
CA HIS A 178 -1.42 0.90 1.21
C HIS A 178 -1.30 1.61 2.56
N LEU A 179 -1.57 0.88 3.65
CA LEU A 179 -1.57 1.38 5.01
C LEU A 179 -0.24 1.02 5.69
N TYR A 180 0.44 2.01 6.24
CA TYR A 180 1.62 1.82 7.08
C TYR A 180 1.20 1.60 8.52
N LEU A 181 1.59 0.47 9.10
CA LEU A 181 1.22 0.09 10.46
C LEU A 181 2.23 0.57 11.50
N ASN A 182 3.42 0.98 11.04
CA ASN A 182 4.46 1.57 11.87
C ASN A 182 5.36 2.52 11.07
N GLY A 183 6.22 3.26 11.77
CA GLY A 183 7.17 4.23 11.22
C GLY A 183 6.89 5.65 11.72
N GLU A 184 7.86 6.56 11.54
CA GLU A 184 7.82 7.93 12.07
C GLU A 184 7.53 9.00 10.99
N GLY A 185 7.49 8.59 9.71
CA GLY A 185 7.20 9.47 8.57
C GLY A 185 8.40 10.30 8.10
N LYS A 186 9.44 10.41 8.91
CA LYS A 186 10.70 11.11 8.58
C LYS A 186 11.88 10.21 8.89
N GLN A 187 12.95 10.33 8.11
CA GLN A 187 14.18 9.58 8.32
C GLN A 187 15.39 10.48 8.05
N ASP A 188 16.53 10.14 8.65
CA ASP A 188 17.79 10.78 8.33
C ASP A 188 18.26 10.34 6.93
N VAL A 189 18.15 11.24 5.98
CA VAL A 189 18.51 10.97 4.57
C VAL A 189 20.01 10.77 4.38
N VAL A 190 20.84 11.30 5.26
CA VAL A 190 22.30 11.10 5.22
C VAL A 190 22.64 9.70 5.71
N GLU A 191 22.03 9.26 6.81
CA GLU A 191 22.16 7.89 7.31
C GLU A 191 21.63 6.88 6.30
N LEU A 192 20.48 7.17 5.71
CA LEU A 192 19.85 6.32 4.67
C LEU A 192 20.79 6.18 3.46
N GLY A 193 21.34 7.28 2.93
CA GLY A 193 22.30 7.22 1.80
C GLY A 193 23.51 6.36 2.11
N LYS A 194 24.09 6.49 3.33
CA LYS A 194 25.19 5.61 3.76
C LYS A 194 24.82 4.15 3.82
N ALA A 195 23.56 3.82 4.16
CA ALA A 195 23.08 2.44 4.17
C ALA A 195 22.86 1.91 2.75
N GLU A 196 22.35 2.73 1.85
CA GLU A 196 22.14 2.39 0.43
C GLU A 196 23.46 2.10 -0.30
N ASP A 197 24.54 2.82 0.03
CA ASP A 197 25.86 2.65 -0.55
C ASP A 197 26.59 1.36 -0.09
N ARG A 198 26.02 0.61 0.86
CA ARG A 198 26.59 -0.65 1.37
C ARG A 198 25.81 -1.85 0.86
N PRO A 199 26.19 -2.46 -0.30
CA PRO A 199 25.52 -3.64 -0.83
C PRO A 199 25.51 -4.78 0.20
N GLY A 200 24.34 -5.38 0.40
CA GLY A 200 24.17 -6.51 1.30
C GLY A 200 24.19 -6.15 2.80
N SER A 201 23.96 -4.86 3.14
CA SER A 201 23.77 -4.48 4.54
C SER A 201 22.60 -5.26 5.14
N VAL A 202 22.90 -6.07 6.15
CA VAL A 202 21.91 -6.78 6.96
C VAL A 202 21.44 -5.82 8.03
N ASN A 203 20.14 -5.81 8.33
CA ASN A 203 19.60 -5.05 9.45
C ASN A 203 20.15 -5.62 10.77
N PRO A 204 21.08 -4.94 11.46
CA PRO A 204 21.69 -5.45 12.69
C PRO A 204 20.75 -5.29 13.90
N ASP A 205 19.68 -4.49 13.78
CA ASP A 205 18.75 -4.15 14.83
C ASP A 205 17.31 -4.13 14.29
N PRO A 206 16.61 -5.29 14.24
CA PRO A 206 15.25 -5.40 13.75
C PRO A 206 14.21 -4.70 14.65
N GLU A 207 14.53 -4.44 15.91
CA GLU A 207 13.68 -3.74 16.88
C GLU A 207 13.97 -2.23 16.93
N GLY A 208 15.02 -1.78 16.26
CA GLY A 208 15.44 -0.38 16.24
C GLY A 208 14.50 0.52 15.41
N GLN A 209 14.76 1.81 15.50
CA GLN A 209 14.07 2.82 14.70
C GLN A 209 14.17 2.50 13.20
N LEU A 210 13.04 2.59 12.49
CA LEU A 210 12.96 2.23 11.07
C LEU A 210 13.85 3.14 10.21
N LEU A 211 14.73 2.53 9.40
CA LEU A 211 15.55 3.17 8.38
C LEU A 211 15.32 2.48 7.03
N GLY A 212 14.97 3.25 6.00
CA GLY A 212 14.56 2.72 4.69
C GLY A 212 13.08 2.39 4.62
N GLY A 213 12.73 1.49 3.71
CA GLY A 213 11.37 0.95 3.58
C GLY A 213 10.35 1.94 2.99
N ALA A 214 10.76 3.00 2.31
CA ALA A 214 9.83 3.87 1.61
C ALA A 214 9.02 3.12 0.54
N THR A 215 7.85 3.65 0.19
CA THR A 215 7.22 3.36 -1.09
C THR A 215 7.65 4.44 -2.05
N SER A 216 8.34 4.06 -3.12
CA SER A 216 8.95 5.01 -4.05
C SER A 216 8.26 4.96 -5.40
N PHE A 217 7.84 6.13 -5.92
CA PHE A 217 7.36 6.27 -7.29
C PHE A 217 8.53 6.57 -8.21
N ILE A 218 8.70 5.76 -9.27
CA ILE A 218 9.88 5.75 -10.14
C ILE A 218 9.45 5.84 -11.60
N PRO A 219 9.65 6.98 -12.30
CA PRO A 219 9.30 7.11 -13.70
C PRO A 219 10.18 6.23 -14.60
N ILE A 220 9.59 5.60 -15.62
CA ILE A 220 10.35 5.01 -16.72
C ILE A 220 10.81 6.16 -17.65
N PRO A 221 12.05 6.35 -18.00
CA PRO A 221 13.28 5.56 -17.97
C PRO A 221 14.33 6.10 -16.98
N SER A 222 13.97 6.66 -15.85
CA SER A 222 14.92 7.01 -14.77
C SER A 222 15.68 5.80 -14.25
N TYR A 223 15.31 4.61 -14.72
CA TYR A 223 16.05 3.36 -14.54
C TYR A 223 17.51 3.45 -15.02
N LYS A 224 17.82 4.38 -15.96
CA LYS A 224 19.20 4.62 -16.44
C LYS A 224 19.94 5.70 -15.68
N SER A 225 19.26 6.61 -14.99
CA SER A 225 19.87 7.72 -14.25
C SER A 225 19.85 7.53 -12.73
N GLY A 226 19.15 6.52 -12.22
CA GLY A 226 19.27 6.02 -10.85
C GLY A 226 18.71 6.89 -9.72
N HIS A 227 18.23 8.12 -9.95
CA HIS A 227 18.08 9.06 -8.85
C HIS A 227 16.75 9.85 -8.76
N GLU A 228 15.84 9.72 -9.70
CA GLU A 228 14.57 10.45 -9.64
C GLU A 228 13.47 9.53 -9.11
N GLN A 229 13.29 9.49 -7.81
CA GLN A 229 12.19 8.77 -7.16
C GLN A 229 11.57 9.61 -6.06
N LEU A 230 10.25 9.64 -6.01
CA LEU A 230 9.53 10.25 -4.91
C LEU A 230 9.30 9.21 -3.82
N ARG A 231 9.89 9.41 -2.66
CA ARG A 231 9.84 8.50 -1.51
C ARG A 231 8.73 8.89 -0.54
N ILE A 232 7.82 7.97 -0.28
CA ILE A 232 6.82 8.08 0.77
C ILE A 232 7.27 7.20 1.94
N PHE A 233 7.82 7.84 2.97
CA PHE A 233 8.31 7.13 4.14
C PHE A 233 7.16 6.58 5.00
N PRO A 234 7.33 5.37 5.58
CA PRO A 234 6.38 4.79 6.51
C PRO A 234 6.13 5.72 7.71
N ARG A 235 4.85 5.96 8.01
CA ARG A 235 4.37 6.63 9.20
C ARG A 235 3.19 5.86 9.76
N THR A 236 3.20 5.58 11.04
CA THR A 236 2.13 4.87 11.72
C THR A 236 0.78 5.51 11.42
N GLY A 237 -0.17 4.71 10.93
CA GLY A 237 -1.51 5.16 10.59
C GLY A 237 -1.65 5.93 9.26
N ARG A 238 -0.56 6.16 8.53
CA ARG A 238 -0.59 6.77 7.19
C ARG A 238 -1.16 5.80 6.17
N LEU A 239 -2.08 6.30 5.36
CA LEU A 239 -2.63 5.59 4.22
C LEU A 239 -2.16 6.26 2.93
N LEU A 240 -1.59 5.48 2.02
CA LEU A 240 -1.26 5.88 0.66
C LEU A 240 -2.27 5.23 -0.29
N VAL A 241 -2.95 6.04 -1.11
CA VAL A 241 -3.87 5.57 -2.15
C VAL A 241 -3.32 6.00 -3.51
N PHE A 242 -3.18 5.07 -4.46
CA PHE A 242 -2.64 5.38 -5.77
C PHE A 242 -3.21 4.49 -6.86
N GLN A 243 -3.26 5.00 -8.09
CA GLN A 243 -3.77 4.23 -9.24
C GLN A 243 -2.83 3.11 -9.66
N HIS A 244 -3.39 2.01 -10.18
CA HIS A 244 -2.62 0.88 -10.70
C HIS A 244 -1.94 1.22 -12.03
N SER A 245 -2.71 1.82 -12.94
CA SER A 245 -2.28 2.08 -14.32
C SER A 245 -1.18 3.14 -14.38
N GLY A 246 -0.09 2.82 -15.05
CA GLY A 246 0.97 3.76 -15.41
C GLY A 246 1.87 4.25 -14.28
N LEU A 247 1.61 3.89 -13.01
CA LEU A 247 2.34 4.39 -11.85
C LEU A 247 3.29 3.30 -11.30
N MET A 248 4.52 3.26 -11.83
CA MET A 248 5.54 2.32 -11.35
C MET A 248 6.03 2.72 -9.97
N HIS A 249 6.11 1.73 -9.07
CA HIS A 249 6.54 1.96 -7.70
C HIS A 249 7.32 0.76 -7.15
N SER A 250 8.04 0.99 -6.03
CA SER A 250 8.80 -0.02 -5.29
C SER A 250 8.50 0.03 -3.80
N GLY A 251 8.85 -1.05 -3.11
CA GLY A 251 9.09 -1.05 -1.67
C GLY A 251 10.59 -1.07 -1.43
N ASP A 252 11.15 0.06 -1.00
CA ASP A 252 12.59 0.23 -0.82
C ASP A 252 13.11 -0.70 0.29
N PRO A 253 14.41 -1.07 0.26
CA PRO A 253 15.01 -1.89 1.31
C PRO A 253 14.86 -1.29 2.70
N VAL A 254 14.68 -2.17 3.69
CA VAL A 254 14.69 -1.82 5.12
C VAL A 254 16.07 -2.11 5.70
N PHE A 255 16.80 -1.09 6.11
CA PHE A 255 18.18 -1.20 6.60
C PHE A 255 18.27 -1.35 8.13
N ARG A 256 17.28 -0.87 8.87
CA ARG A 256 17.12 -1.03 10.33
C ARG A 256 15.64 -1.05 10.69
N GLY A 257 15.29 -1.67 11.81
CA GLY A 257 13.92 -1.84 12.24
C GLY A 257 13.16 -2.87 11.42
N THR A 258 11.88 -2.99 11.69
CA THR A 258 10.95 -3.84 10.94
C THR A 258 9.81 -2.98 10.41
N LYS A 259 9.54 -3.05 9.11
CA LYS A 259 8.40 -2.36 8.49
C LYS A 259 7.20 -3.29 8.41
N PHE A 260 6.05 -2.82 8.88
CA PHE A 260 4.76 -3.50 8.70
C PHE A 260 3.81 -2.65 7.89
N THR A 261 3.17 -3.23 6.90
CA THR A 261 2.13 -2.59 6.09
C THR A 261 0.97 -3.53 5.85
N MET A 262 -0.20 -2.97 5.53
CA MET A 262 -1.34 -3.70 5.01
C MET A 262 -1.74 -3.10 3.65
N ARG A 263 -1.97 -3.97 2.66
CA ARG A 263 -2.42 -3.58 1.34
C ARG A 263 -3.73 -4.28 0.98
N THR A 264 -4.64 -3.51 0.37
CA THR A 264 -5.82 -4.04 -0.33
C THR A 264 -6.12 -3.17 -1.56
N ASP A 265 -7.18 -3.49 -2.29
CA ASP A 265 -7.55 -2.79 -3.51
C ASP A 265 -8.91 -2.10 -3.34
N VAL A 266 -9.07 -0.91 -3.92
CA VAL A 266 -10.35 -0.19 -3.97
C VAL A 266 -11.13 -0.69 -5.18
N MET A 267 -12.34 -1.21 -4.94
CA MET A 267 -13.19 -1.87 -5.93
C MET A 267 -14.27 -0.94 -6.46
N TYR A 268 -14.55 -1.06 -7.75
CA TYR A 268 -15.53 -0.23 -8.46
C TYR A 268 -16.45 -1.08 -9.32
N ARG A 269 -17.70 -0.66 -9.38
CA ARG A 269 -18.74 -1.21 -10.27
C ARG A 269 -18.94 -0.29 -11.46
N GLU A 270 -19.06 -0.87 -12.65
CA GLU A 270 -19.54 -0.17 -13.83
C GLU A 270 -21.04 0.16 -13.69
N VAL A 271 -21.48 1.40 -13.95
CA VAL A 271 -22.86 1.91 -13.78
C VAL A 271 -23.32 2.70 -15.00
#